data_ed90d5eb27f66945c209634dfc264efe
#
_entry.id   ed90d5eb27f66945c209634dfc264efe
#
_cell.length_a   1.000
_cell.length_b   1.000
_cell.length_c   1.000
_cell.angle_alpha   90.00
_cell.angle_beta   90.00
_cell.angle_gamma   90.00
#
_symmetry.space_group_name_H-M   'P 1'
#
loop_
_entity.id
_entity.type
_entity.pdbx_description
1 polymer ?
#
loop_
_entity_poly.entity_id
_entity_poly.type
_entity_poly.pdbx_seq_one_letter_code
_entity_poly.pdbx_strand_id
1 'polypeptide(L)'
;MHRLFEEYCRKAYETEKREEQMELLWKAILLYRGAFLENSEQSGWVCEERERYSAMFRKLVEDMADVLREKKAYMQLEELGRHAVRVSPYEERELLVIEALTGMGRSEQAQILYGETIEKYRQIYTEDQLGKLKDFQRKIEEQLAHPYDILDNIQESMTERMGKVRGPYQCTWEVFREIYHMVSRMMERSGQQVQLMLCTLTDLEGHPMVSGEQTERVSRYVWESIFRSIRSGDAVTRYGKGQYLVLLINVKPEECQGIQERIDEQFYRKNTMYEIQYSVKPVRSLNNGKEDQSVS
;
A
#
# COMPACT_ATOMS: atom_id res chain seq x y z
N MET A 1 -13.57 10.08 -19.94
CA MET A 1 -12.75 8.96 -19.41
C MET A 1 -11.81 8.42 -20.49
N HIS A 2 -12.29 8.02 -21.66
CA HIS A 2 -11.46 7.45 -22.76
C HIS A 2 -10.36 8.40 -23.25
N ARG A 3 -10.66 9.70 -23.46
CA ARG A 3 -9.64 10.70 -23.86
C ARG A 3 -8.49 10.81 -22.82
N LEU A 4 -8.81 10.71 -21.53
CA LEU A 4 -7.82 10.76 -20.46
C LEU A 4 -6.97 9.48 -20.44
N PHE A 5 -7.57 8.32 -20.71
CA PHE A 5 -6.86 7.05 -20.87
C PHE A 5 -5.84 7.14 -22.02
N GLU A 6 -6.27 7.57 -23.20
CA GLU A 6 -5.37 7.77 -24.35
C GLU A 6 -4.24 8.77 -24.06
N GLU A 7 -4.56 9.85 -23.35
CA GLU A 7 -3.58 10.87 -22.97
C GLU A 7 -2.50 10.30 -22.07
N TYR A 8 -2.87 9.50 -21.04
CA TYR A 8 -1.89 8.85 -20.18
C TYR A 8 -1.08 7.78 -20.93
N CYS A 9 -1.72 7.00 -21.81
CA CYS A 9 -1.00 6.07 -22.67
C CYS A 9 0.06 6.77 -23.50
N ARG A 10 -0.32 7.85 -24.21
CA ARG A 10 0.61 8.61 -25.03
C ARG A 10 1.76 9.19 -24.20
N LYS A 11 1.47 9.85 -23.07
CA LYS A 11 2.49 10.40 -22.17
C LYS A 11 3.43 9.35 -21.63
N ALA A 12 2.93 8.15 -21.29
CA ALA A 12 3.74 7.06 -20.78
C ALA A 12 4.78 6.56 -21.81
N TYR A 13 4.43 6.58 -23.09
CA TYR A 13 5.36 6.17 -24.16
C TYR A 13 6.23 7.32 -24.70
N GLU A 14 5.91 8.58 -24.37
CA GLU A 14 6.72 9.76 -24.73
C GLU A 14 7.75 10.11 -23.67
N THR A 15 7.62 9.62 -22.43
CA THR A 15 8.54 9.97 -21.35
C THR A 15 9.77 9.05 -21.32
N GLU A 16 10.95 9.63 -21.14
CA GLU A 16 12.23 8.89 -21.04
C GLU A 16 12.54 8.46 -19.60
N LYS A 17 11.86 9.05 -18.62
CA LYS A 17 12.11 8.75 -17.20
C LYS A 17 11.31 7.52 -16.76
N ARG A 18 11.99 6.45 -16.45
CA ARG A 18 11.41 5.15 -16.09
C ARG A 18 10.41 5.19 -14.91
N GLU A 19 10.68 6.02 -13.91
CA GLU A 19 9.76 6.16 -12.75
C GLU A 19 8.48 6.90 -13.14
N GLU A 20 8.59 7.98 -13.90
CA GLU A 20 7.45 8.74 -14.41
C GLU A 20 6.63 7.91 -15.41
N GLN A 21 7.29 7.12 -16.24
CA GLN A 21 6.65 6.16 -17.14
C GLN A 21 5.77 5.18 -16.36
N MET A 22 6.32 4.55 -15.32
CA MET A 22 5.57 3.62 -14.47
C MET A 22 4.34 4.25 -13.83
N GLU A 23 4.47 5.48 -13.33
CA GLU A 23 3.30 6.19 -12.77
C GLU A 23 2.21 6.43 -13.81
N LEU A 24 2.60 6.83 -15.02
CA LEU A 24 1.66 7.11 -16.12
C LEU A 24 0.99 5.83 -16.62
N LEU A 25 1.75 4.72 -16.76
CA LEU A 25 1.21 3.40 -17.08
C LEU A 25 0.19 2.97 -16.02
N TRP A 26 0.52 3.11 -14.75
CA TRP A 26 -0.37 2.73 -13.65
C TRP A 26 -1.65 3.57 -13.64
N LYS A 27 -1.54 4.88 -13.84
CA LYS A 27 -2.70 5.78 -13.97
C LYS A 27 -3.60 5.38 -15.15
N ALA A 28 -3.02 5.04 -16.30
CA ALA A 28 -3.77 4.57 -17.45
C ALA A 28 -4.49 3.25 -17.15
N ILE A 29 -3.79 2.27 -16.57
CA ILE A 29 -4.35 0.97 -16.21
C ILE A 29 -5.56 1.11 -15.28
N LEU A 30 -5.46 1.95 -14.24
CA LEU A 30 -6.56 2.18 -13.28
C LEU A 30 -7.78 2.91 -13.88
N LEU A 31 -7.59 3.65 -14.97
CA LEU A 31 -8.70 4.31 -15.68
C LEU A 31 -9.49 3.35 -16.57
N TYR A 32 -8.90 2.25 -17.02
CA TYR A 32 -9.59 1.26 -17.81
C TYR A 32 -10.54 0.44 -16.92
N ARG A 33 -11.82 0.44 -17.24
CA ARG A 33 -12.87 -0.22 -16.44
C ARG A 33 -13.62 -1.32 -17.19
N GLY A 34 -13.08 -1.81 -18.30
CA GLY A 34 -13.69 -2.84 -19.13
C GLY A 34 -14.07 -2.33 -20.53
N ALA A 35 -14.90 -3.09 -21.22
CA ALA A 35 -15.23 -2.85 -22.62
C ALA A 35 -15.84 -1.47 -22.88
N PHE A 36 -15.39 -0.83 -23.94
CA PHE A 36 -15.95 0.46 -24.41
C PHE A 36 -17.42 0.31 -24.78
N LEU A 37 -18.32 1.13 -24.20
CA LEU A 37 -19.74 1.13 -24.49
C LEU A 37 -20.39 -0.27 -24.40
N GLU A 38 -20.15 -1.00 -23.31
CA GLU A 38 -20.57 -2.38 -23.11
C GLU A 38 -22.06 -2.62 -23.35
N ASN A 39 -22.91 -1.63 -23.01
CA ASN A 39 -24.36 -1.68 -23.14
C ASN A 39 -24.90 -1.04 -24.43
N SER A 40 -24.05 -0.70 -25.39
CA SER A 40 -24.46 -0.07 -26.64
C SER A 40 -24.71 -1.10 -27.74
N GLU A 41 -25.60 -0.76 -28.70
CA GLU A 41 -25.82 -1.58 -29.89
C GLU A 41 -24.50 -1.89 -30.61
N GLN A 42 -24.38 -3.11 -31.14
CA GLN A 42 -23.19 -3.61 -31.84
C GLN A 42 -23.09 -2.98 -33.26
N SER A 43 -22.80 -1.69 -33.33
CA SER A 43 -22.41 -1.07 -34.61
C SER A 43 -20.94 -1.44 -34.90
N GLY A 44 -20.58 -1.61 -36.17
CA GLY A 44 -19.22 -1.97 -36.59
C GLY A 44 -18.14 -1.06 -35.98
N TRP A 45 -18.41 0.26 -35.92
CA TRP A 45 -17.54 1.25 -35.29
C TRP A 45 -17.33 0.98 -33.79
N VAL A 46 -18.38 0.64 -33.04
CA VAL A 46 -18.26 0.36 -31.59
C VAL A 46 -17.40 -0.90 -31.36
N CYS A 47 -17.52 -1.91 -32.21
CA CYS A 47 -16.69 -3.13 -32.11
C CYS A 47 -15.21 -2.81 -32.39
N GLU A 48 -14.91 -2.01 -33.41
CA GLU A 48 -13.54 -1.58 -33.72
C GLU A 48 -12.90 -0.80 -32.57
N GLU A 49 -13.62 0.15 -32.00
CA GLU A 49 -13.13 0.92 -30.84
C GLU A 49 -12.95 0.06 -29.58
N ARG A 50 -13.85 -0.90 -29.35
CA ARG A 50 -13.67 -1.87 -28.24
C ARG A 50 -12.38 -2.65 -28.37
N GLU A 51 -12.12 -3.21 -29.54
CA GLU A 51 -10.89 -3.97 -29.80
C GLU A 51 -9.65 -3.08 -29.67
N ARG A 52 -9.71 -1.85 -30.18
CA ARG A 52 -8.62 -0.89 -30.07
C ARG A 52 -8.28 -0.58 -28.60
N TYR A 53 -9.27 -0.27 -27.76
CA TYR A 53 -9.04 0.00 -26.34
C TYR A 53 -8.60 -1.25 -25.57
N SER A 54 -9.14 -2.42 -25.89
CA SER A 54 -8.75 -3.68 -25.31
C SER A 54 -7.29 -4.02 -25.66
N ALA A 55 -6.88 -3.83 -26.91
CA ALA A 55 -5.50 -4.02 -27.34
C ALA A 55 -4.52 -3.05 -26.65
N MET A 56 -4.92 -1.77 -26.52
CA MET A 56 -4.13 -0.78 -25.77
C MET A 56 -3.98 -1.19 -24.30
N PHE A 57 -5.06 -1.60 -23.64
CA PHE A 57 -5.02 -2.06 -22.25
C PHE A 57 -4.14 -3.31 -22.09
N ARG A 58 -4.25 -4.27 -23.00
CA ARG A 58 -3.42 -5.48 -23.00
C ARG A 58 -1.94 -5.12 -23.04
N LYS A 59 -1.57 -4.25 -23.96
CA LYS A 59 -0.18 -3.77 -24.09
C LYS A 59 0.31 -3.06 -22.82
N LEU A 60 -0.50 -2.18 -22.22
CA LEU A 60 -0.12 -1.51 -20.97
C LEU A 60 0.15 -2.50 -19.83
N VAL A 61 -0.70 -3.53 -19.70
CA VAL A 61 -0.53 -4.56 -18.67
C VAL A 61 0.74 -5.37 -18.90
N GLU A 62 1.04 -5.73 -20.16
CA GLU A 62 2.26 -6.46 -20.53
C GLU A 62 3.51 -5.63 -20.22
N ASP A 63 3.57 -4.38 -20.72
CA ASP A 63 4.70 -3.47 -20.51
C ASP A 63 4.95 -3.22 -18.99
N MET A 64 3.87 -3.05 -18.22
CA MET A 64 3.97 -2.89 -16.78
C MET A 64 4.43 -4.17 -16.09
N ALA A 65 3.91 -5.32 -16.48
CA ALA A 65 4.31 -6.61 -15.93
C ALA A 65 5.79 -6.87 -16.15
N ASP A 66 6.32 -6.54 -17.33
CA ASP A 66 7.74 -6.71 -17.64
C ASP A 66 8.64 -5.85 -16.75
N VAL A 67 8.26 -4.58 -16.54
CA VAL A 67 8.98 -3.70 -15.60
C VAL A 67 8.94 -4.23 -14.17
N LEU A 68 7.79 -4.76 -13.73
CA LEU A 68 7.62 -5.32 -12.39
C LEU A 68 8.41 -6.61 -12.21
N ARG A 69 8.50 -7.46 -13.25
CA ARG A 69 9.35 -8.66 -13.26
C ARG A 69 10.83 -8.33 -13.13
N GLU A 70 11.31 -7.36 -13.91
CA GLU A 70 12.72 -6.90 -13.83
C GLU A 70 13.07 -6.40 -12.43
N LYS A 71 12.11 -5.75 -11.75
CA LYS A 71 12.28 -5.25 -10.39
C LYS A 71 11.97 -6.28 -9.30
N LYS A 72 11.53 -7.48 -9.66
CA LYS A 72 10.97 -8.51 -8.76
C LYS A 72 9.87 -7.98 -7.84
N ALA A 73 9.11 -6.99 -8.30
CA ALA A 73 8.06 -6.32 -7.56
C ALA A 73 6.76 -7.15 -7.56
N TYR A 74 6.84 -8.36 -7.01
CA TYR A 74 5.78 -9.37 -7.09
C TYR A 74 4.46 -8.96 -6.45
N MET A 75 4.48 -8.13 -5.42
CA MET A 75 3.24 -7.62 -4.81
C MET A 75 2.49 -6.69 -5.75
N GLN A 76 3.23 -5.80 -6.44
CA GLN A 76 2.65 -4.91 -7.44
C GLN A 76 2.20 -5.71 -8.66
N LEU A 77 2.92 -6.78 -9.02
CA LEU A 77 2.53 -7.71 -10.08
C LEU A 77 1.23 -8.45 -9.72
N GLU A 78 1.05 -8.88 -8.46
CA GLU A 78 -0.21 -9.45 -7.99
C GLU A 78 -1.36 -8.43 -8.10
N GLU A 79 -1.15 -7.18 -7.68
CA GLU A 79 -2.15 -6.11 -7.76
C GLU A 79 -2.55 -5.82 -9.21
N LEU A 80 -1.56 -5.73 -10.10
CA LEU A 80 -1.75 -5.58 -11.54
C LEU A 80 -2.60 -6.72 -12.13
N GLY A 81 -2.22 -7.97 -11.85
CA GLY A 81 -2.92 -9.15 -12.31
C GLY A 81 -4.37 -9.21 -11.80
N ARG A 82 -4.59 -8.96 -10.50
CA ARG A 82 -5.94 -8.93 -9.93
C ARG A 82 -6.81 -7.80 -10.49
N HIS A 83 -6.23 -6.64 -10.78
CA HIS A 83 -6.95 -5.57 -11.47
C HIS A 83 -7.31 -6.00 -12.90
N ALA A 84 -6.37 -6.54 -13.64
CA ALA A 84 -6.57 -6.97 -15.02
C ALA A 84 -7.64 -8.07 -15.14
N VAL A 85 -7.65 -9.07 -14.23
CA VAL A 85 -8.69 -10.11 -14.15
C VAL A 85 -10.09 -9.50 -13.95
N ARG A 86 -10.23 -8.45 -13.14
CA ARG A 86 -11.53 -7.81 -12.89
C ARG A 86 -12.09 -7.10 -14.12
N VAL A 87 -11.24 -6.49 -14.92
CA VAL A 87 -11.69 -5.67 -16.07
C VAL A 87 -11.68 -6.44 -17.39
N SER A 88 -10.95 -7.56 -17.46
CA SER A 88 -10.83 -8.41 -18.66
C SER A 88 -10.72 -9.89 -18.26
N PRO A 89 -11.79 -10.51 -17.76
CA PRO A 89 -11.75 -11.83 -17.13
C PRO A 89 -11.49 -13.01 -18.08
N TYR A 90 -11.51 -12.78 -19.39
CA TYR A 90 -11.33 -13.83 -20.42
C TYR A 90 -9.92 -13.86 -21.02
N GLU A 91 -9.04 -12.99 -20.59
CA GLU A 91 -7.65 -13.00 -21.00
C GLU A 91 -6.82 -13.64 -19.89
N GLU A 92 -5.72 -14.32 -20.21
CA GLU A 92 -4.86 -15.10 -19.30
C GLU A 92 -4.23 -14.31 -18.15
N ARG A 93 -4.98 -13.40 -17.54
CA ARG A 93 -4.51 -12.46 -16.50
C ARG A 93 -4.27 -13.14 -15.17
N GLU A 94 -4.95 -14.26 -14.92
CA GLU A 94 -4.71 -15.12 -13.76
C GLU A 94 -3.26 -15.60 -13.70
N LEU A 95 -2.60 -15.79 -14.86
CA LEU A 95 -1.19 -16.18 -14.93
C LEU A 95 -0.27 -15.16 -14.24
N LEU A 96 -0.55 -13.86 -14.35
CA LEU A 96 0.23 -12.82 -13.66
C LEU A 96 0.10 -12.96 -12.15
N VAL A 97 -1.10 -13.31 -11.67
CA VAL A 97 -1.33 -13.51 -10.22
C VAL A 97 -0.62 -14.76 -9.73
N ILE A 98 -0.70 -15.86 -10.49
CA ILE A 98 0.01 -17.12 -10.17
C ILE A 98 1.53 -16.89 -10.15
N GLU A 99 2.06 -16.19 -11.15
CA GLU A 99 3.47 -15.82 -11.22
C GLU A 99 3.91 -15.01 -10.02
N ALA A 100 3.13 -13.99 -9.66
CA ALA A 100 3.41 -13.12 -8.52
C ALA A 100 3.38 -13.90 -7.19
N LEU A 101 2.36 -14.73 -6.97
CA LEU A 101 2.26 -15.58 -5.78
C LEU A 101 3.44 -16.55 -5.68
N THR A 102 3.83 -17.16 -6.80
CA THR A 102 5.00 -18.05 -6.86
C THR A 102 6.28 -17.28 -6.56
N GLY A 103 6.45 -16.09 -7.12
CA GLY A 103 7.62 -15.24 -6.86
C GLY A 103 7.74 -14.77 -5.41
N MET A 104 6.60 -14.62 -4.72
CA MET A 104 6.56 -14.30 -3.28
C MET A 104 6.71 -15.52 -2.37
N GLY A 105 6.85 -16.74 -2.90
CA GLY A 105 6.88 -17.96 -2.10
C GLY A 105 5.52 -18.35 -1.50
N ARG A 106 4.41 -17.76 -1.97
CA ARG A 106 3.03 -18.09 -1.53
C ARG A 106 2.48 -19.28 -2.32
N SER A 107 3.24 -20.38 -2.32
CA SER A 107 3.04 -21.52 -3.22
C SER A 107 1.72 -22.25 -3.03
N GLU A 108 1.20 -22.34 -1.79
CA GLU A 108 -0.13 -22.92 -1.52
C GLU A 108 -1.24 -22.11 -2.22
N GLN A 109 -1.19 -20.79 -2.12
CA GLN A 109 -2.18 -19.92 -2.75
C GLN A 109 -2.04 -19.93 -4.28
N ALA A 110 -0.80 -20.00 -4.79
CA ALA A 110 -0.54 -20.16 -6.21
C ALA A 110 -1.12 -21.49 -6.72
N GLN A 111 -1.00 -22.58 -5.97
CA GLN A 111 -1.52 -23.89 -6.33
C GLN A 111 -3.05 -23.91 -6.39
N ILE A 112 -3.72 -23.29 -5.41
CA ILE A 112 -5.19 -23.17 -5.40
C ILE A 112 -5.65 -22.41 -6.64
N LEU A 113 -5.09 -21.20 -6.87
CA LEU A 113 -5.47 -20.37 -8.01
C LEU A 113 -5.17 -21.06 -9.34
N TYR A 114 -4.04 -21.79 -9.42
CA TYR A 114 -3.70 -22.58 -10.59
C TYR A 114 -4.77 -23.65 -10.90
N GLY A 115 -5.23 -24.38 -9.87
CA GLY A 115 -6.28 -25.39 -10.04
C GLY A 115 -7.60 -24.77 -10.53
N GLU A 116 -8.02 -23.67 -9.94
CA GLU A 116 -9.22 -22.91 -10.36
C GLU A 116 -9.09 -22.40 -11.80
N THR A 117 -7.91 -21.89 -12.17
CA THR A 117 -7.65 -21.35 -13.50
C THR A 117 -7.69 -22.46 -14.57
N ILE A 118 -7.08 -23.60 -14.32
CA ILE A 118 -7.13 -24.75 -15.24
C ILE A 118 -8.56 -25.25 -15.43
N GLU A 119 -9.33 -25.41 -14.35
CA GLU A 119 -10.70 -25.91 -14.46
C GLU A 119 -11.58 -24.95 -15.26
N LYS A 120 -11.44 -23.63 -14.99
CA LYS A 120 -12.18 -22.57 -15.66
C LYS A 120 -11.89 -22.47 -17.17
N TYR A 121 -10.64 -22.65 -17.58
CA TYR A 121 -10.20 -22.36 -18.95
C TYR A 121 -9.79 -23.60 -19.76
N ARG A 122 -9.92 -24.78 -19.20
CA ARG A 122 -9.48 -26.05 -19.83
C ARG A 122 -9.97 -26.24 -21.26
N GLN A 123 -11.17 -25.75 -21.58
CA GLN A 123 -11.79 -25.88 -22.90
C GLN A 123 -11.46 -24.72 -23.85
N ILE A 124 -10.85 -23.64 -23.33
CA ILE A 124 -10.64 -22.39 -24.05
C ILE A 124 -9.16 -22.20 -24.38
N TYR A 125 -8.25 -22.72 -23.57
CA TYR A 125 -6.82 -22.54 -23.77
C TYR A 125 -6.26 -23.36 -24.92
N THR A 126 -5.36 -22.73 -25.67
CA THR A 126 -4.54 -23.39 -26.69
C THR A 126 -3.45 -24.27 -26.04
N GLU A 127 -2.82 -25.17 -26.83
CA GLU A 127 -1.72 -26.01 -26.32
C GLU A 127 -0.52 -25.20 -25.81
N ASP A 128 -0.23 -24.03 -26.41
CA ASP A 128 0.85 -23.15 -25.99
C ASP A 128 0.56 -22.52 -24.62
N GLN A 129 -0.68 -22.11 -24.40
CA GLN A 129 -1.15 -21.56 -23.12
C GLN A 129 -1.14 -22.61 -22.01
N LEU A 130 -1.54 -23.83 -22.34
CA LEU A 130 -1.44 -24.97 -21.42
C LEU A 130 0.04 -25.34 -21.12
N GLY A 131 0.95 -25.09 -22.07
CA GLY A 131 2.39 -25.25 -21.87
C GLY A 131 2.92 -24.30 -20.80
N LYS A 132 2.58 -23.01 -20.88
CA LYS A 132 2.95 -22.00 -19.86
C LYS A 132 2.40 -22.36 -18.48
N LEU A 133 1.16 -22.81 -18.41
CA LEU A 133 0.54 -23.28 -17.16
C LEU A 133 1.29 -24.46 -16.55
N LYS A 134 1.74 -25.42 -17.32
CA LYS A 134 2.56 -26.55 -16.85
C LYS A 134 3.91 -26.11 -16.28
N ASP A 135 4.54 -25.09 -16.86
CA ASP A 135 5.78 -24.53 -16.33
C ASP A 135 5.57 -23.86 -14.97
N PHE A 136 4.45 -23.16 -14.77
CA PHE A 136 4.09 -22.63 -13.45
C PHE A 136 3.81 -23.74 -12.44
N GLN A 137 3.08 -24.78 -12.83
CA GLN A 137 2.83 -25.93 -11.97
C GLN A 137 4.14 -26.55 -11.45
N ARG A 138 5.09 -26.79 -12.35
CA ARG A 138 6.40 -27.34 -11.99
C ARG A 138 7.13 -26.43 -10.97
N LYS A 139 7.15 -25.11 -11.20
CA LYS A 139 7.77 -24.16 -10.26
C LYS A 139 7.10 -24.17 -8.89
N ILE A 140 5.77 -24.24 -8.85
CA ILE A 140 4.99 -24.34 -7.60
C ILE A 140 5.34 -25.64 -6.86
N GLU A 141 5.38 -26.77 -7.55
CA GLU A 141 5.72 -28.07 -6.97
C GLU A 141 7.16 -28.10 -6.43
N GLU A 142 8.12 -27.53 -7.17
CA GLU A 142 9.51 -27.38 -6.73
C GLU A 142 9.61 -26.55 -5.44
N GLN A 143 8.88 -25.44 -5.35
CA GLN A 143 8.86 -24.60 -4.14
C GLN A 143 8.20 -25.30 -2.94
N LEU A 144 7.11 -26.02 -3.16
CA LEU A 144 6.44 -26.78 -2.11
C LEU A 144 7.30 -27.94 -1.60
N ALA A 145 8.15 -28.52 -2.44
CA ALA A 145 9.09 -29.58 -2.05
C ALA A 145 10.29 -29.04 -1.23
N HIS A 146 10.66 -27.75 -1.43
CA HIS A 146 11.80 -27.11 -0.79
C HIS A 146 11.42 -25.79 -0.09
N PRO A 147 10.60 -25.85 0.96
CA PRO A 147 10.05 -24.61 1.58
C PRO A 147 11.12 -23.70 2.22
N TYR A 148 12.32 -24.19 2.47
CA TYR A 148 13.42 -23.40 3.07
C TYR A 148 14.06 -22.42 2.09
N ASP A 149 14.02 -22.70 0.78
CA ASP A 149 14.59 -21.83 -0.27
C ASP A 149 13.68 -20.61 -0.57
N ILE A 150 12.50 -20.57 0.04
CA ILE A 150 11.50 -19.51 -0.17
C ILE A 150 11.76 -18.28 0.72
N LEU A 151 12.48 -18.46 1.85
CA LEU A 151 12.66 -17.38 2.83
C LEU A 151 13.29 -16.14 2.22
N ASP A 152 14.28 -16.29 1.35
CA ASP A 152 14.94 -15.16 0.68
C ASP A 152 13.97 -14.41 -0.23
N ASN A 153 13.13 -15.13 -0.99
CA ASN A 153 12.10 -14.53 -1.85
C ASN A 153 11.01 -13.82 -1.03
N ILE A 154 10.59 -14.40 0.09
CA ILE A 154 9.64 -13.79 1.02
C ILE A 154 10.24 -12.52 1.62
N GLN A 155 11.48 -12.57 2.08
CA GLN A 155 12.18 -11.43 2.65
C GLN A 155 12.37 -10.32 1.61
N GLU A 156 12.76 -10.66 0.38
CA GLU A 156 12.89 -9.71 -0.73
C GLU A 156 11.54 -9.05 -1.04
N SER A 157 10.46 -9.81 -1.10
CA SER A 157 9.10 -9.29 -1.34
C SER A 157 8.61 -8.35 -0.23
N MET A 158 9.00 -8.59 1.01
CA MET A 158 8.69 -7.71 2.13
C MET A 158 9.54 -6.42 2.10
N THR A 159 10.81 -6.50 1.67
CA THR A 159 11.72 -5.37 1.59
C THR A 159 11.43 -4.43 0.42
N GLU A 160 10.83 -4.90 -0.67
CA GLU A 160 10.43 -4.07 -1.82
C GLU A 160 9.45 -2.95 -1.42
N ARG A 161 8.61 -3.17 -0.43
CA ARG A 161 7.73 -2.11 0.12
C ARG A 161 8.49 -1.02 0.87
N MET A 162 9.67 -1.31 1.34
CA MET A 162 10.47 -0.38 2.14
C MET A 162 11.43 0.48 1.30
N GLY A 163 11.18 0.64 -0.02
CA GLY A 163 11.93 1.56 -0.86
C GLY A 163 12.15 2.87 -0.12
N LYS A 164 13.34 3.46 -0.14
CA LYS A 164 13.87 4.67 0.54
C LYS A 164 12.83 5.61 1.19
N VAL A 165 11.91 5.09 1.99
CA VAL A 165 10.98 5.88 2.78
C VAL A 165 11.78 6.50 3.92
N ARG A 166 12.21 7.72 3.72
CA ARG A 166 12.79 8.53 4.79
C ARG A 166 11.63 9.06 5.64
N GLY A 167 11.55 8.65 6.88
CA GLY A 167 10.55 9.14 7.83
C GLY A 167 9.84 7.99 8.58
N PRO A 168 8.89 8.32 9.44
CA PRO A 168 8.13 7.36 10.23
C PRO A 168 7.26 6.46 9.38
N TYR A 169 6.86 5.31 9.95
CA TYR A 169 5.91 4.42 9.32
C TYR A 169 4.50 5.03 9.33
N GLN A 170 4.06 5.43 8.15
CA GLN A 170 2.71 5.96 7.95
C GLN A 170 1.73 4.82 7.71
N CYS A 171 0.65 4.75 8.47
CA CYS A 171 -0.33 3.68 8.35
C CYS A 171 -1.77 4.15 8.60
N THR A 172 -2.74 3.29 8.27
CA THR A 172 -4.14 3.47 8.64
C THR A 172 -4.34 3.23 10.14
N TRP A 173 -5.50 3.64 10.67
CA TRP A 173 -5.86 3.41 12.07
C TRP A 173 -5.85 1.91 12.45
N GLU A 174 -6.34 1.05 11.58
CA GLU A 174 -6.37 -0.39 11.79
C GLU A 174 -4.97 -0.98 11.95
N VAL A 175 -4.05 -0.61 11.04
CA VAL A 175 -2.65 -1.05 11.09
C VAL A 175 -1.93 -0.46 12.31
N PHE A 176 -2.19 0.81 12.64
CA PHE A 176 -1.62 1.46 13.81
C PHE A 176 -2.01 0.72 15.11
N ARG A 177 -3.26 0.30 15.23
CA ARG A 177 -3.75 -0.49 16.35
C ARG A 177 -3.04 -1.85 16.47
N GLU A 178 -2.81 -2.52 15.35
CA GLU A 178 -2.08 -3.80 15.36
C GLU A 178 -0.60 -3.60 15.75
N ILE A 179 0.04 -2.53 15.29
CA ILE A 179 1.40 -2.15 15.72
C ILE A 179 1.41 -1.87 17.24
N TYR A 180 0.44 -1.11 17.74
CA TYR A 180 0.30 -0.84 19.16
C TYR A 180 0.21 -2.14 19.99
N HIS A 181 -0.63 -3.10 19.56
CA HIS A 181 -0.77 -4.39 20.24
C HIS A 181 0.53 -5.21 20.19
N MET A 182 1.19 -5.22 19.05
CA MET A 182 2.48 -5.91 18.91
C MET A 182 3.53 -5.31 19.84
N VAL A 183 3.66 -4.00 19.85
CA VAL A 183 4.62 -3.27 20.67
C VAL A 183 4.32 -3.46 22.16
N SER A 184 3.04 -3.40 22.59
CA SER A 184 2.62 -3.68 23.95
C SER A 184 3.10 -5.05 24.45
N ARG A 185 3.04 -6.07 23.59
CA ARG A 185 3.56 -7.43 23.91
C ARG A 185 5.08 -7.48 23.95
N MET A 186 5.75 -6.75 23.05
CA MET A 186 7.22 -6.70 23.00
C MET A 186 7.81 -6.02 24.24
N MET A 187 7.16 -4.97 24.76
CA MET A 187 7.60 -4.24 25.94
C MET A 187 7.74 -5.14 27.18
N GLU A 188 6.84 -6.11 27.37
CA GLU A 188 6.91 -7.08 28.50
C GLU A 188 8.22 -7.88 28.51
N ARG A 189 8.78 -8.15 27.34
CA ARG A 189 9.98 -8.97 27.19
C ARG A 189 11.27 -8.16 27.11
N SER A 190 11.21 -6.98 26.48
CA SER A 190 12.39 -6.17 26.18
C SER A 190 12.67 -5.08 27.20
N GLY A 191 11.68 -4.70 28.03
CA GLY A 191 11.76 -3.54 28.92
C GLY A 191 11.86 -2.20 28.19
N GLN A 192 11.62 -2.18 26.87
CA GLN A 192 11.63 -0.94 26.09
C GLN A 192 10.49 -0.02 26.50
N GLN A 193 10.78 1.28 26.57
CA GLN A 193 9.77 2.29 26.84
C GLN A 193 9.19 2.79 25.54
N VAL A 194 7.87 2.85 25.47
CA VAL A 194 7.13 3.33 24.31
C VAL A 194 6.08 4.33 24.75
N GLN A 195 6.02 5.46 24.03
CA GLN A 195 5.06 6.53 24.34
C GLN A 195 4.03 6.64 23.22
N LEU A 196 2.77 6.80 23.61
CA LEU A 196 1.69 7.18 22.71
C LEU A 196 1.45 8.67 22.84
N MET A 197 1.62 9.40 21.73
CA MET A 197 1.44 10.85 21.69
C MET A 197 0.28 11.20 20.77
N LEU A 198 -0.69 11.96 21.26
CA LEU A 198 -1.74 12.59 20.47
C LEU A 198 -1.37 14.04 20.21
N CYS A 199 -1.32 14.43 18.94
CA CYS A 199 -1.15 15.80 18.48
C CYS A 199 -2.50 16.32 18.00
N THR A 200 -3.00 17.39 18.60
CA THR A 200 -4.28 18.02 18.26
C THR A 200 -4.06 19.46 17.80
N LEU A 201 -4.49 19.77 16.60
CA LEU A 201 -4.49 21.15 16.08
C LEU A 201 -5.58 21.96 16.77
N THR A 202 -5.20 23.09 17.37
CA THR A 202 -6.10 24.01 18.06
C THR A 202 -5.95 25.44 17.53
N ASP A 203 -6.96 26.29 17.82
CA ASP A 203 -6.80 27.74 17.73
C ASP A 203 -5.95 28.26 18.88
N LEU A 204 -5.70 29.56 18.90
CA LEU A 204 -4.94 30.24 19.97
C LEU A 204 -5.67 30.25 21.33
N GLU A 205 -6.97 29.92 21.37
CA GLU A 205 -7.77 29.79 22.58
C GLU A 205 -7.80 28.32 23.08
N GLY A 206 -7.14 27.42 22.37
CA GLY A 206 -7.03 25.98 22.71
C GLY A 206 -8.22 25.13 22.28
N HIS A 207 -9.12 25.64 21.43
CA HIS A 207 -10.25 24.87 20.93
C HIS A 207 -9.83 24.00 19.73
N PRO A 208 -10.19 22.70 19.71
CA PRO A 208 -9.89 21.83 18.61
C PRO A 208 -10.53 22.30 17.30
N MET A 209 -9.75 22.29 16.22
CA MET A 209 -10.22 22.66 14.88
C MET A 209 -11.11 21.58 14.29
N VAL A 210 -12.41 21.87 14.10
CA VAL A 210 -13.40 20.83 13.77
C VAL A 210 -13.70 20.71 12.26
N SER A 211 -13.68 21.80 11.46
CA SER A 211 -13.88 21.74 10.00
C SER A 211 -13.62 23.07 9.30
N GLY A 212 -13.28 23.01 7.99
CA GLY A 212 -13.08 24.14 7.08
C GLY A 212 -11.91 23.91 6.13
N GLU A 213 -11.88 24.60 4.99
CA GLU A 213 -10.75 24.53 4.03
C GLU A 213 -9.41 24.94 4.67
N GLN A 214 -9.44 25.90 5.59
CA GLN A 214 -8.25 26.30 6.35
C GLN A 214 -7.74 25.16 7.24
N THR A 215 -8.65 24.42 7.90
CA THR A 215 -8.29 23.28 8.75
C THR A 215 -7.54 22.20 7.96
N GLU A 216 -7.97 21.89 6.75
CA GLU A 216 -7.29 20.89 5.91
C GLU A 216 -5.88 21.34 5.49
N ARG A 217 -5.72 22.62 5.16
CA ARG A 217 -4.42 23.17 4.76
C ARG A 217 -3.44 23.19 5.93
N VAL A 218 -3.90 23.64 7.11
CA VAL A 218 -3.06 23.68 8.32
C VAL A 218 -2.79 22.28 8.86
N SER A 219 -3.76 21.39 8.81
CA SER A 219 -3.61 19.98 9.16
C SER A 219 -2.51 19.28 8.35
N ARG A 220 -2.32 19.66 7.07
CA ARG A 220 -1.20 19.18 6.26
C ARG A 220 0.15 19.67 6.79
N TYR A 221 0.23 20.89 7.29
CA TYR A 221 1.47 21.40 7.90
C TYR A 221 1.80 20.68 9.20
N VAL A 222 0.77 20.38 10.05
CA VAL A 222 0.96 19.53 11.24
C VAL A 222 1.54 18.17 10.84
N TRP A 223 0.95 17.53 9.83
CA TRP A 223 1.41 16.26 9.32
C TRP A 223 2.88 16.33 8.85
N GLU A 224 3.23 17.30 8.01
CA GLU A 224 4.61 17.49 7.53
C GLU A 224 5.59 17.74 8.69
N SER A 225 5.18 18.49 9.70
CA SER A 225 6.00 18.78 10.87
C SER A 225 6.25 17.54 11.72
N ILE A 226 5.23 16.74 11.97
CA ILE A 226 5.35 15.45 12.64
C ILE A 226 6.28 14.54 11.84
N PHE A 227 6.01 14.37 10.54
CA PHE A 227 6.74 13.45 9.66
C PHE A 227 8.25 13.75 9.59
N ARG A 228 8.64 15.03 9.68
CA ARG A 228 10.04 15.45 9.65
C ARG A 228 10.75 15.36 11.00
N SER A 229 9.98 15.28 12.10
CA SER A 229 10.52 15.40 13.45
C SER A 229 10.70 14.07 14.17
N ILE A 230 10.03 13.00 13.68
CA ILE A 230 10.09 11.65 14.27
C ILE A 230 10.87 10.70 13.40
N ARG A 231 11.31 9.57 13.95
CA ARG A 231 12.27 8.64 13.33
C ARG A 231 11.56 7.59 12.46
N SER A 232 12.31 6.91 11.61
CA SER A 232 11.80 5.82 10.75
C SER A 232 11.27 4.61 11.53
N GLY A 233 11.69 4.42 12.78
CA GLY A 233 11.17 3.37 13.66
C GLY A 233 9.85 3.70 14.35
N ASP A 234 9.41 4.97 14.28
CA ASP A 234 8.15 5.41 14.88
C ASP A 234 6.99 5.20 13.90
N ALA A 235 5.77 5.07 14.42
CA ALA A 235 4.57 4.97 13.60
C ALA A 235 3.65 6.17 13.79
N VAL A 236 2.97 6.58 12.71
CA VAL A 236 2.05 7.73 12.74
C VAL A 236 0.79 7.42 11.93
N THR A 237 -0.36 7.85 12.46
CA THR A 237 -1.65 7.75 11.79
C THR A 237 -2.48 9.01 11.99
N ARG A 238 -3.36 9.28 11.02
CA ARG A 238 -4.42 10.30 11.21
C ARG A 238 -5.56 9.69 12.00
N TYR A 239 -5.84 10.24 13.16
CA TYR A 239 -6.91 9.77 14.07
C TYR A 239 -8.23 10.50 13.82
N GLY A 240 -8.17 11.79 13.56
CA GLY A 240 -9.33 12.63 13.31
C GLY A 240 -9.01 13.87 12.49
N LYS A 241 -9.96 14.79 12.39
CA LYS A 241 -9.72 16.10 11.77
C LYS A 241 -8.76 16.91 12.64
N GLY A 242 -7.57 17.22 12.11
CA GLY A 242 -6.52 17.90 12.85
C GLY A 242 -5.92 17.10 14.01
N GLN A 243 -6.17 15.78 14.08
CA GLN A 243 -5.64 14.92 15.12
C GLN A 243 -4.79 13.80 14.55
N TYR A 244 -3.62 13.60 15.15
CA TYR A 244 -2.64 12.58 14.75
C TYR A 244 -2.17 11.80 15.96
N LEU A 245 -2.11 10.49 15.84
CA LEU A 245 -1.50 9.62 16.83
C LEU A 245 -0.11 9.21 16.36
N VAL A 246 0.84 9.29 17.28
CA VAL A 246 2.24 8.92 17.08
C VAL A 246 2.62 7.89 18.14
N LEU A 247 3.24 6.79 17.68
CA LEU A 247 3.82 5.78 18.55
C LEU A 247 5.34 5.95 18.52
N LEU A 248 5.89 6.43 19.64
CA LEU A 248 7.32 6.70 19.82
C LEU A 248 7.99 5.49 20.45
N ILE A 249 8.79 4.76 19.67
CA ILE A 249 9.40 3.50 20.09
C ILE A 249 10.78 3.76 20.69
N ASN A 250 11.03 3.16 21.86
CA ASN A 250 12.28 3.33 22.61
C ASN A 250 12.56 4.81 22.96
N VAL A 251 11.53 5.48 23.48
CA VAL A 251 11.57 6.89 23.93
C VAL A 251 11.11 6.95 25.37
N LYS A 252 11.92 7.62 26.21
CA LYS A 252 11.57 7.87 27.61
C LYS A 252 10.61 9.04 27.72
N PRO A 253 9.79 9.12 28.79
CA PRO A 253 8.87 10.23 28.99
C PRO A 253 9.56 11.61 28.92
N GLU A 254 10.77 11.71 29.47
CA GLU A 254 11.54 12.96 29.52
C GLU A 254 12.00 13.43 28.12
N GLU A 255 12.15 12.51 27.18
CA GLU A 255 12.58 12.80 25.82
C GLU A 255 11.43 13.30 24.92
N CYS A 256 10.17 13.11 25.36
CA CYS A 256 9.00 13.51 24.59
C CYS A 256 8.93 15.03 24.38
N GLN A 257 9.32 15.81 25.37
CA GLN A 257 9.34 17.26 25.27
C GLN A 257 10.24 17.74 24.12
N GLY A 258 11.44 17.19 23.98
CA GLY A 258 12.35 17.53 22.88
C GLY A 258 11.81 17.12 21.50
N ILE A 259 10.93 16.10 21.44
CA ILE A 259 10.24 15.74 20.19
C ILE A 259 9.15 16.76 19.86
N GLN A 260 8.37 17.17 20.87
CA GLN A 260 7.32 18.20 20.74
C GLN A 260 7.94 19.51 20.26
N GLU A 261 9.02 19.97 20.88
CA GLU A 261 9.76 21.18 20.50
C GLU A 261 10.22 21.15 19.03
N ARG A 262 10.69 20.00 18.54
CA ARG A 262 11.06 19.86 17.11
C ARG A 262 9.86 19.92 16.19
N ILE A 263 8.72 19.36 16.59
CA ILE A 263 7.48 19.44 15.81
C ILE A 263 7.01 20.89 15.74
N ASP A 264 7.00 21.58 16.87
CA ASP A 264 6.61 22.98 16.99
C ASP A 264 7.52 23.88 16.16
N GLU A 265 8.83 23.70 16.24
CA GLU A 265 9.79 24.47 15.43
C GLU A 265 9.51 24.33 13.92
N GLN A 266 9.19 23.13 13.45
CA GLN A 266 8.82 22.92 12.04
C GLN A 266 7.47 23.55 11.69
N PHE A 267 6.49 23.46 12.60
CA PHE A 267 5.14 23.95 12.40
C PHE A 267 5.09 25.49 12.38
N TYR A 268 5.70 26.15 13.37
CA TYR A 268 5.68 27.60 13.49
C TYR A 268 6.51 28.33 12.44
N ARG A 269 7.41 27.65 11.73
CA ARG A 269 8.07 28.21 10.52
C ARG A 269 7.06 28.62 9.43
N LYS A 270 5.90 27.97 9.39
CA LYS A 270 4.90 28.18 8.33
C LYS A 270 3.58 28.73 8.84
N ASN A 271 3.37 28.75 10.15
CA ASN A 271 2.08 29.09 10.75
C ASN A 271 2.23 29.66 12.16
N THR A 272 1.57 30.81 12.40
CA THR A 272 1.58 31.51 13.70
C THR A 272 0.18 31.74 14.25
N MET A 273 -0.87 31.24 13.58
CA MET A 273 -2.28 31.48 13.95
C MET A 273 -2.94 30.28 14.64
N TYR A 274 -2.21 29.18 14.77
CA TYR A 274 -2.72 27.93 15.33
C TYR A 274 -1.64 27.29 16.19
N GLU A 275 -2.05 26.40 17.09
CA GLU A 275 -1.16 25.68 18.00
C GLU A 275 -1.35 24.15 17.86
N ILE A 276 -0.35 23.41 18.32
CA ILE A 276 -0.45 21.97 18.47
C ILE A 276 -0.45 21.64 19.94
N GLN A 277 -1.55 21.08 20.43
CA GLN A 277 -1.60 20.52 21.78
C GLN A 277 -1.21 19.06 21.79
N TYR A 278 -0.40 18.68 22.76
CA TYR A 278 0.13 17.34 22.94
C TYR A 278 -0.45 16.66 24.18
N SER A 279 -0.84 15.40 24.01
CA SER A 279 -1.13 14.50 25.12
C SER A 279 -0.26 13.27 24.98
N VAL A 280 0.60 13.00 25.96
CA VAL A 280 1.53 11.87 25.93
C VAL A 280 1.21 10.94 27.09
N LYS A 281 1.17 9.63 26.78
CA LYS A 281 1.00 8.57 27.78
C LYS A 281 1.93 7.40 27.45
N PRO A 282 2.49 6.74 28.48
CA PRO A 282 3.20 5.48 28.23
C PRO A 282 2.21 4.44 27.69
N VAL A 283 2.68 3.63 26.76
CA VAL A 283 1.95 2.45 26.29
C VAL A 283 1.82 1.47 27.45
N ARG A 284 0.61 0.97 27.70
CA ARG A 284 0.36 0.00 28.76
C ARG A 284 0.77 -1.39 28.30
N SER A 285 1.54 -2.11 29.11
CA SER A 285 1.74 -3.55 28.92
C SER A 285 0.43 -4.29 29.21
N LEU A 286 0.23 -5.43 28.55
CA LEU A 286 -1.01 -6.22 28.68
C LEU A 286 -1.28 -6.69 30.13
N ASN A 287 -0.26 -6.80 30.98
CA ASN A 287 -0.40 -7.25 32.35
C ASN A 287 -0.86 -6.16 33.34
N ASN A 288 -0.67 -4.88 33.04
CA ASN A 288 -1.11 -3.79 33.92
C ASN A 288 -2.63 -3.55 33.91
N GLY A 289 -3.39 -4.26 33.07
CA GLY A 289 -4.85 -4.16 33.04
C GLY A 289 -5.60 -4.93 34.14
N LYS A 290 -4.90 -5.71 34.97
CA LYS A 290 -5.53 -6.52 36.03
C LYS A 290 -5.44 -5.93 37.44
N GLU A 291 -4.65 -4.89 37.66
CA GLU A 291 -4.48 -4.32 39.00
C GLU A 291 -5.47 -3.22 39.38
N ASP A 292 -6.15 -2.59 38.40
CA ASP A 292 -7.10 -1.47 38.68
C ASP A 292 -8.55 -1.90 38.99
N GLN A 293 -8.86 -3.21 39.08
CA GLN A 293 -10.20 -3.70 39.43
C GLN A 293 -10.33 -4.30 40.85
N SER A 294 -9.32 -4.17 41.71
CA SER A 294 -9.36 -4.75 43.05
C SER A 294 -9.37 -3.72 44.21
N VAL A 295 -9.80 -2.48 43.94
CA VAL A 295 -10.07 -1.52 45.02
C VAL A 295 -11.38 -0.79 44.72
N SER A 296 -12.48 -1.39 45.16
CA SER A 296 -13.71 -0.69 45.56
C SER A 296 -14.52 -1.61 46.47
#